data_85a0ad835782d31bf96e32a654b339c9
#
_entry.id   85a0ad835782d31bf96e32a654b339c9
#
_cell.length_a   1.000
_cell.length_b   1.000
_cell.length_c   1.000
_cell.angle_alpha   90.00
_cell.angle_beta   90.00
_cell.angle_gamma   90.00
#
_symmetry.space_group_name_H-M   'P 1'
#
loop_
_entity.id
_entity.type
_entity.pdbx_description
1 polymer ?
#
loop_
_entity_poly.entity_id
_entity_poly.type
_entity_poly.pdbx_seq_one_letter_code
_entity_poly.pdbx_strand_id
1 'polypeptide(L)'
;RAIEMSINANVMNVVDGISVIDSEYYSKDFAAIYLLKQKNKVTIIETGTNYSVPLVKGALANIGLSFSDVSYIIPTHVHLDHAGGAGVLMKQCQNASLVVHPRGSRHMIDPNKLVAGAKAVYGEEKFKEYYGEIIPIDANRVIEAEDNFVLEFDGRELRFIDTPGHARHHFCVWDKATKSMFTGDTFGISYRDLDRDGQIYILPSTSPVQFDPKALIQSINRIMEFDPERVCLTHFSAIKPTQGVVRQLTESIHFVSDLAIKYADKKDAESIIYKKMMDYFLKGLNEIGVSDKNFVEERLSLDVKINTQGLIYWQKNS
;
A
#
# COMPACT_ATOMS: atom_id res chain seq x y z
N ARG A 1 -31.88 16.41 16.15
CA ARG A 1 -31.16 16.47 14.87
C ARG A 1 -29.67 16.39 15.23
N ALA A 2 -29.06 15.21 15.07
CA ALA A 2 -27.60 15.05 15.14
C ALA A 2 -27.01 15.88 13.99
N ILE A 3 -26.14 16.81 14.31
CA ILE A 3 -25.31 17.49 13.33
C ILE A 3 -24.34 16.41 12.83
N GLU A 4 -24.58 15.82 11.66
CA GLU A 4 -23.55 15.10 10.93
C GLU A 4 -22.43 16.09 10.65
N MET A 5 -21.37 16.03 11.43
CA MET A 5 -20.14 16.73 11.09
C MET A 5 -19.67 16.15 9.75
N SER A 6 -19.74 16.92 8.68
CA SER A 6 -19.18 16.54 7.40
C SER A 6 -17.66 16.37 7.62
N ILE A 7 -17.19 15.14 7.60
CA ILE A 7 -15.75 14.85 7.62
C ILE A 7 -15.22 15.38 6.28
N ASN A 8 -14.46 16.45 6.34
CA ASN A 8 -13.90 17.10 5.16
C ASN A 8 -12.63 16.36 4.76
N ALA A 9 -12.78 15.24 4.06
CA ALA A 9 -11.64 14.49 3.52
C ALA A 9 -10.91 15.38 2.50
N ASN A 10 -9.61 15.58 2.71
CA ASN A 10 -8.77 16.29 1.76
C ASN A 10 -8.54 15.41 0.52
N VAL A 11 -9.29 15.70 -0.54
CA VAL A 11 -9.21 14.98 -1.82
C VAL A 11 -8.19 15.69 -2.71
N MET A 12 -7.10 15.03 -3.04
CA MET A 12 -6.08 15.53 -3.96
C MET A 12 -6.26 14.91 -5.34
N ASN A 13 -6.21 15.72 -6.39
CA ASN A 13 -6.25 15.21 -7.76
C ASN A 13 -4.88 14.67 -8.17
N VAL A 14 -4.84 13.46 -8.70
CA VAL A 14 -3.62 12.84 -9.26
C VAL A 14 -3.52 13.10 -10.76
N VAL A 15 -4.56 12.76 -11.48
CA VAL A 15 -4.78 12.97 -12.90
C VAL A 15 -6.29 12.88 -13.16
N ASP A 16 -6.75 13.26 -14.35
CA ASP A 16 -8.18 13.20 -14.67
C ASP A 16 -8.79 11.82 -14.37
N GLY A 17 -9.82 11.80 -13.55
CA GLY A 17 -10.50 10.60 -13.08
C GLY A 17 -9.81 9.85 -11.93
N ILE A 18 -8.62 10.25 -11.48
CA ILE A 18 -7.93 9.64 -10.33
C ILE A 18 -7.71 10.68 -9.25
N SER A 19 -8.28 10.42 -8.07
CA SER A 19 -8.05 11.20 -6.86
C SER A 19 -7.44 10.32 -5.77
N VAL A 20 -6.73 10.93 -4.84
CA VAL A 20 -6.14 10.27 -3.68
C VAL A 20 -6.57 10.98 -2.40
N ILE A 21 -6.79 10.19 -1.35
CA ILE A 21 -7.01 10.66 0.01
C ILE A 21 -6.04 9.98 0.96
N ASP A 22 -5.70 10.67 2.05
CA ASP A 22 -5.02 10.05 3.18
C ASP A 22 -6.00 9.15 3.94
N SER A 23 -5.60 7.93 4.22
CA SER A 23 -6.38 6.99 5.04
C SER A 23 -6.38 7.34 6.53
N GLU A 24 -5.53 8.29 6.94
CA GLU A 24 -5.22 8.66 8.33
C GLU A 24 -4.76 7.46 9.19
N TYR A 25 -4.21 6.42 8.54
CA TYR A 25 -3.60 5.30 9.24
C TYR A 25 -2.24 5.71 9.78
N TYR A 26 -1.99 5.45 11.06
CA TYR A 26 -0.75 5.68 11.79
C TYR A 26 -0.31 7.15 11.89
N SER A 27 -0.10 7.84 10.77
CA SER A 27 0.28 9.25 10.71
C SER A 27 -0.22 9.89 9.42
N LYS A 28 -0.14 11.23 9.34
CA LYS A 28 -0.54 11.99 8.16
C LYS A 28 0.26 11.53 6.93
N ASP A 29 -0.44 11.38 5.81
CA ASP A 29 0.13 10.99 4.52
C ASP A 29 1.02 9.73 4.61
N PHE A 30 0.56 8.74 5.41
CA PHE A 30 1.26 7.47 5.57
C PHE A 30 0.75 6.40 4.59
N ALA A 31 -0.57 6.25 4.46
CA ALA A 31 -1.19 5.31 3.55
C ALA A 31 -2.34 5.95 2.77
N ALA A 32 -2.35 5.78 1.47
CA ALA A 32 -3.29 6.37 0.53
C ALA A 32 -4.46 5.44 0.20
N ILE A 33 -5.60 6.04 -0.12
CA ILE A 33 -6.74 5.39 -0.79
C ILE A 33 -6.98 6.15 -2.08
N TYR A 34 -7.14 5.44 -3.19
CA TYR A 34 -7.40 6.05 -4.50
C TYR A 34 -8.86 5.88 -4.91
N LEU A 35 -9.43 6.94 -5.47
CA LEU A 35 -10.75 6.96 -6.08
C LEU A 35 -10.58 7.09 -7.59
N LEU A 36 -10.96 6.05 -8.32
CA LEU A 36 -10.94 6.00 -9.77
C LEU A 36 -12.35 6.23 -10.31
N LYS A 37 -12.64 7.47 -10.68
CA LYS A 37 -13.95 7.87 -11.21
C LYS A 37 -14.02 7.62 -12.71
N GLN A 38 -15.12 7.01 -13.14
CA GLN A 38 -15.48 6.83 -14.55
C GLN A 38 -16.97 7.15 -14.72
N LYS A 39 -17.29 8.24 -15.40
CA LYS A 39 -18.66 8.78 -15.49
C LYS A 39 -19.31 8.95 -14.10
N ASN A 40 -20.41 8.24 -13.82
CA ASN A 40 -21.12 8.27 -12.54
C ASN A 40 -20.80 7.06 -11.63
N LYS A 41 -19.68 6.39 -11.90
CA LYS A 41 -19.21 5.23 -11.12
C LYS A 41 -17.82 5.49 -10.57
N VAL A 42 -17.47 4.77 -9.53
CA VAL A 42 -16.16 4.85 -8.90
C VAL A 42 -15.65 3.45 -8.51
N THR A 43 -14.38 3.25 -8.67
CA THR A 43 -13.62 2.13 -8.12
C THR A 43 -12.72 2.67 -7.02
N ILE A 44 -12.68 1.99 -5.88
CA ILE A 44 -11.83 2.33 -4.74
C ILE A 44 -10.64 1.37 -4.77
N ILE A 45 -9.42 1.89 -4.85
CA ILE A 45 -8.19 1.11 -4.77
C ILE A 45 -7.53 1.42 -3.43
N GLU A 46 -7.24 0.38 -2.66
CA GLU A 46 -6.93 0.39 -1.23
C GLU A 46 -8.13 0.78 -0.35
N THR A 47 -8.12 0.37 0.90
CA THR A 47 -9.24 0.63 1.81
C THR A 47 -8.82 1.30 3.12
N GLY A 48 -7.52 1.39 3.38
CA GLY A 48 -7.06 1.74 4.70
C GLY A 48 -7.61 0.77 5.75
N THR A 49 -7.98 1.30 6.89
CA THR A 49 -8.59 0.57 8.00
C THR A 49 -10.08 0.88 8.13
N ASN A 50 -10.77 0.28 9.10
CA ASN A 50 -12.17 0.62 9.40
C ASN A 50 -12.35 2.10 9.71
N TYR A 51 -11.36 2.73 10.32
CA TYR A 51 -11.37 4.15 10.66
C TYR A 51 -11.28 5.07 9.45
N SER A 52 -10.82 4.56 8.30
CA SER A 52 -10.75 5.30 7.04
C SER A 52 -12.10 5.39 6.30
N VAL A 53 -13.08 4.54 6.63
CA VAL A 53 -14.36 4.46 5.91
C VAL A 53 -15.15 5.78 5.92
N PRO A 54 -15.24 6.55 7.03
CA PRO A 54 -15.85 7.86 7.03
C PRO A 54 -15.16 8.87 6.11
N LEU A 55 -13.82 8.80 5.97
CA LEU A 55 -13.05 9.64 5.06
C LEU A 55 -13.40 9.32 3.60
N VAL A 56 -13.53 8.04 3.26
CA VAL A 56 -13.98 7.60 1.93
C VAL A 56 -15.38 8.15 1.63
N LYS A 57 -16.31 8.10 2.59
CA LYS A 57 -17.66 8.69 2.44
C LYS A 57 -17.58 10.17 2.12
N GLY A 58 -16.80 10.93 2.87
CA GLY A 58 -16.61 12.37 2.65
C GLY A 58 -15.96 12.66 1.29
N ALA A 59 -14.96 11.88 0.91
CA ALA A 59 -14.27 12.03 -0.38
C ALA A 59 -15.19 11.75 -1.57
N LEU A 60 -16.03 10.72 -1.50
CA LEU A 60 -17.05 10.44 -2.51
C LEU A 60 -18.03 11.59 -2.67
N ALA A 61 -18.52 12.15 -1.55
CA ALA A 61 -19.41 13.30 -1.57
C ALA A 61 -18.76 14.52 -2.24
N ASN A 62 -17.46 14.77 -1.99
CA ASN A 62 -16.72 15.87 -2.61
C ASN A 62 -16.59 15.76 -4.13
N ILE A 63 -16.65 14.55 -4.69
CA ILE A 63 -16.66 14.32 -6.15
C ILE A 63 -18.06 14.07 -6.72
N GLY A 64 -19.11 14.31 -5.90
CA GLY A 64 -20.52 14.19 -6.29
C GLY A 64 -21.03 12.75 -6.39
N LEU A 65 -20.42 11.81 -5.66
CA LEU A 65 -20.76 10.39 -5.63
C LEU A 65 -21.06 9.92 -4.20
N SER A 66 -21.56 8.69 -4.09
CA SER A 66 -21.91 8.04 -2.84
C SER A 66 -21.47 6.57 -2.82
N PHE A 67 -21.66 5.87 -1.72
CA PHE A 67 -21.39 4.43 -1.64
C PHE A 67 -22.19 3.57 -2.64
N SER A 68 -23.37 4.04 -3.08
CA SER A 68 -24.17 3.34 -4.10
C SER A 68 -23.56 3.39 -5.50
N ASP A 69 -22.62 4.31 -5.74
CA ASP A 69 -21.95 4.50 -7.02
C ASP A 69 -20.63 3.72 -7.11
N VAL A 70 -20.21 3.07 -6.01
CA VAL A 70 -19.02 2.24 -5.98
C VAL A 70 -19.28 0.90 -6.67
N SER A 71 -18.52 0.62 -7.72
CA SER A 71 -18.60 -0.64 -8.48
C SER A 71 -17.63 -1.70 -7.99
N TYR A 72 -16.43 -1.30 -7.63
CA TYR A 72 -15.38 -2.21 -7.19
C TYR A 72 -14.58 -1.63 -6.03
N ILE A 73 -14.13 -2.52 -5.15
CA ILE A 73 -13.18 -2.25 -4.08
C ILE A 73 -12.00 -3.18 -4.30
N ILE A 74 -10.79 -2.63 -4.41
CA ILE A 74 -9.60 -3.34 -4.88
C ILE A 74 -8.43 -3.11 -3.91
N PRO A 75 -8.25 -3.91 -2.86
CA PRO A 75 -7.00 -3.91 -2.12
C PRO A 75 -5.90 -4.55 -2.97
N THR A 76 -4.72 -3.95 -3.06
CA THR A 76 -3.59 -4.51 -3.81
C THR A 76 -3.08 -5.80 -3.22
N HIS A 77 -3.22 -5.94 -1.91
CA HIS A 77 -2.93 -7.14 -1.14
C HIS A 77 -3.67 -7.09 0.22
N VAL A 78 -3.58 -8.15 1.02
CA VAL A 78 -4.43 -8.28 2.21
C VAL A 78 -3.78 -7.87 3.54
N HIS A 79 -2.67 -7.12 3.53
CA HIS A 79 -2.21 -6.44 4.74
C HIS A 79 -3.26 -5.44 5.22
N LEU A 80 -3.36 -5.24 6.54
CA LEU A 80 -4.54 -4.59 7.12
C LEU A 80 -4.58 -3.08 6.96
N ASP A 81 -3.48 -2.43 6.64
CA ASP A 81 -3.42 -1.03 6.25
C ASP A 81 -3.89 -0.79 4.79
N HIS A 82 -3.99 -1.86 3.99
CA HIS A 82 -4.55 -1.85 2.64
C HIS A 82 -5.97 -2.41 2.57
N ALA A 83 -6.24 -3.50 3.29
CA ALA A 83 -7.49 -4.26 3.20
C ALA A 83 -8.34 -4.23 4.47
N GLY A 84 -7.89 -3.59 5.55
CA GLY A 84 -8.57 -3.60 6.83
C GLY A 84 -9.97 -3.00 6.79
N GLY A 85 -10.19 -1.97 5.98
CA GLY A 85 -11.49 -1.33 5.80
C GLY A 85 -12.43 -2.02 4.81
N ALA A 86 -11.95 -3.04 4.07
CA ALA A 86 -12.69 -3.64 2.97
C ALA A 86 -14.06 -4.22 3.41
N GLY A 87 -14.12 -4.91 4.54
CA GLY A 87 -15.36 -5.52 5.04
C GLY A 87 -16.42 -4.49 5.37
N VAL A 88 -16.04 -3.38 6.02
CA VAL A 88 -16.97 -2.28 6.33
C VAL A 88 -17.41 -1.57 5.05
N LEU A 89 -16.47 -1.29 4.13
CA LEU A 89 -16.80 -0.70 2.83
C LEU A 89 -17.76 -1.57 2.04
N MET A 90 -17.55 -2.89 1.99
CA MET A 90 -18.43 -3.84 1.29
C MET A 90 -19.83 -3.87 1.90
N LYS A 91 -19.98 -3.66 3.21
CA LYS A 91 -21.30 -3.51 3.86
C LYS A 91 -21.99 -2.21 3.45
N GLN A 92 -21.25 -1.12 3.28
CA GLN A 92 -21.79 0.19 2.90
C GLN A 92 -22.06 0.28 1.39
N CYS A 93 -21.15 -0.27 0.57
CA CYS A 93 -21.19 -0.25 -0.90
C CYS A 93 -21.92 -1.49 -1.41
N GLN A 94 -23.25 -1.55 -1.29
CA GLN A 94 -24.01 -2.78 -1.60
C GLN A 94 -23.93 -3.22 -3.06
N ASN A 95 -23.65 -2.29 -3.97
CA ASN A 95 -23.52 -2.57 -5.41
C ASN A 95 -22.09 -3.00 -5.81
N ALA A 96 -21.14 -2.91 -4.87
CA ALA A 96 -19.73 -3.20 -5.16
C ALA A 96 -19.40 -4.69 -5.11
N SER A 97 -18.41 -5.09 -5.89
CA SER A 97 -17.67 -6.35 -5.71
C SER A 97 -16.26 -6.07 -5.20
N LEU A 98 -15.75 -6.95 -4.34
CA LEU A 98 -14.36 -6.96 -3.95
C LEU A 98 -13.54 -7.66 -5.04
N VAL A 99 -12.48 -7.00 -5.52
CA VAL A 99 -11.52 -7.64 -6.43
C VAL A 99 -10.22 -7.86 -5.67
N VAL A 100 -9.75 -9.08 -5.58
CA VAL A 100 -8.61 -9.46 -4.74
C VAL A 100 -7.76 -10.52 -5.42
N HIS A 101 -6.48 -10.57 -5.07
CA HIS A 101 -5.58 -11.63 -5.52
C HIS A 101 -6.10 -13.01 -5.06
N PRO A 102 -6.05 -14.08 -5.89
CA PRO A 102 -6.58 -15.39 -5.52
C PRO A 102 -6.06 -15.96 -4.20
N ARG A 103 -4.77 -15.73 -3.91
CA ARG A 103 -4.16 -16.13 -2.62
C ARG A 103 -4.64 -15.31 -1.43
N GLY A 104 -5.21 -14.13 -1.67
CA GLY A 104 -5.75 -13.23 -0.65
C GLY A 104 -7.22 -13.46 -0.35
N SER A 105 -8.00 -13.98 -1.30
CA SER A 105 -9.47 -14.05 -1.23
C SER A 105 -9.99 -14.76 0.03
N ARG A 106 -9.38 -15.90 0.38
CA ARG A 106 -9.73 -16.65 1.59
C ARG A 106 -9.61 -15.82 2.88
N HIS A 107 -8.65 -14.91 2.94
CA HIS A 107 -8.41 -14.06 4.11
C HIS A 107 -9.44 -12.93 4.22
N MET A 108 -10.08 -12.57 3.11
CA MET A 108 -11.15 -11.59 3.10
C MET A 108 -12.51 -12.23 3.39
N ILE A 109 -12.70 -13.49 2.98
CA ILE A 109 -13.91 -14.27 3.25
C ILE A 109 -13.92 -14.78 4.70
N ASP A 110 -12.78 -15.30 5.17
CA ASP A 110 -12.54 -15.70 6.57
C ASP A 110 -11.26 -15.08 7.11
N PRO A 111 -11.36 -13.92 7.78
CA PRO A 111 -10.18 -13.18 8.24
C PRO A 111 -9.55 -13.72 9.53
N ASN A 112 -10.04 -14.79 10.13
CA ASN A 112 -9.59 -15.24 11.44
C ASN A 112 -8.07 -15.47 11.52
N LYS A 113 -7.47 -16.11 10.50
CA LYS A 113 -6.01 -16.33 10.46
C LYS A 113 -5.23 -15.03 10.28
N LEU A 114 -5.73 -14.12 9.45
CA LEU A 114 -5.12 -12.82 9.22
C LEU A 114 -5.13 -11.98 10.52
N VAL A 115 -6.27 -11.94 11.19
CA VAL A 115 -6.44 -11.26 12.49
C VAL A 115 -5.52 -11.85 13.55
N ALA A 116 -5.46 -13.18 13.66
CA ALA A 116 -4.59 -13.85 14.63
C ALA A 116 -3.10 -13.52 14.36
N GLY A 117 -2.68 -13.53 13.10
CA GLY A 117 -1.32 -13.15 12.70
C GLY A 117 -0.98 -11.71 13.04
N ALA A 118 -1.85 -10.76 12.74
CA ALA A 118 -1.65 -9.35 13.05
C ALA A 118 -1.64 -9.09 14.57
N LYS A 119 -2.53 -9.72 15.33
CA LYS A 119 -2.53 -9.64 16.81
C LYS A 119 -1.25 -10.20 17.42
N ALA A 120 -0.67 -11.24 16.84
CA ALA A 120 0.61 -11.79 17.29
C ALA A 120 1.78 -10.80 17.10
N VAL A 121 1.70 -9.94 16.07
CA VAL A 121 2.72 -8.92 15.78
C VAL A 121 2.53 -7.66 16.62
N TYR A 122 1.31 -7.12 16.68
CA TYR A 122 1.02 -5.82 17.29
C TYR A 122 0.52 -5.89 18.72
N GLY A 123 0.00 -7.05 19.18
CA GLY A 123 -0.76 -7.21 20.42
C GLY A 123 -2.22 -6.82 20.26
N GLU A 124 -3.07 -7.29 21.17
CA GLU A 124 -4.54 -7.11 21.12
C GLU A 124 -4.96 -5.64 21.12
N GLU A 125 -4.37 -4.83 22.02
CA GLU A 125 -4.73 -3.42 22.20
C GLU A 125 -4.39 -2.58 20.97
N LYS A 126 -3.15 -2.68 20.47
CA LYS A 126 -2.72 -1.96 19.26
C LYS A 126 -3.43 -2.44 18.01
N PHE A 127 -3.72 -3.73 17.92
CA PHE A 127 -4.54 -4.25 16.82
C PHE A 127 -5.91 -3.55 16.77
N LYS A 128 -6.57 -3.46 17.93
CA LYS A 128 -7.89 -2.79 18.01
C LYS A 128 -7.78 -1.30 17.73
N GLU A 129 -6.75 -0.65 18.21
CA GLU A 129 -6.48 0.77 18.00
C GLU A 129 -6.27 1.08 16.51
N TYR A 130 -5.46 0.26 15.79
CA TYR A 130 -5.10 0.52 14.40
C TYR A 130 -6.16 0.06 13.40
N TYR A 131 -6.78 -1.08 13.63
CA TYR A 131 -7.61 -1.76 12.62
C TYR A 131 -9.08 -1.90 13.02
N GLY A 132 -9.41 -1.87 14.29
CA GLY A 132 -10.76 -2.16 14.77
C GLY A 132 -11.16 -3.61 14.56
N GLU A 133 -12.40 -3.84 14.12
CA GLU A 133 -12.93 -5.16 13.84
C GLU A 133 -12.82 -5.47 12.34
N ILE A 134 -12.18 -6.58 11.98
CA ILE A 134 -12.10 -7.03 10.59
C ILE A 134 -13.33 -7.85 10.26
N ILE A 135 -14.13 -7.37 9.33
CA ILE A 135 -15.42 -7.94 8.96
C ILE A 135 -15.25 -8.89 7.76
N PRO A 136 -15.73 -10.16 7.86
CA PRO A 136 -15.71 -11.09 6.75
C PRO A 136 -16.60 -10.61 5.60
N ILE A 137 -16.21 -10.96 4.36
CA ILE A 137 -16.89 -10.58 3.14
C ILE A 137 -17.57 -11.82 2.52
N ASP A 138 -18.83 -11.66 2.06
CA ASP A 138 -19.55 -12.71 1.36
C ASP A 138 -18.79 -13.16 0.10
N ALA A 139 -18.50 -14.46 0.00
CA ALA A 139 -17.78 -15.05 -1.11
C ALA A 139 -18.45 -14.78 -2.48
N ASN A 140 -19.78 -14.62 -2.53
CA ASN A 140 -20.50 -14.30 -3.76
C ASN A 140 -20.20 -12.87 -4.29
N ARG A 141 -19.57 -12.03 -3.49
CA ARG A 141 -19.20 -10.67 -3.84
C ARG A 141 -17.68 -10.50 -4.05
N VAL A 142 -16.94 -11.61 -4.09
CA VAL A 142 -15.49 -11.63 -4.28
C VAL A 142 -15.15 -12.07 -5.70
N ILE A 143 -14.36 -11.30 -6.40
CA ILE A 143 -13.78 -11.60 -7.70
C ILE A 143 -12.29 -11.85 -7.49
N GLU A 144 -11.81 -13.02 -7.89
CA GLU A 144 -10.39 -13.33 -7.88
C GLU A 144 -9.75 -12.85 -9.19
N ALA A 145 -8.80 -11.95 -9.09
CA ALA A 145 -8.05 -11.43 -10.22
C ALA A 145 -6.71 -12.16 -10.33
N GLU A 146 -6.63 -13.11 -11.24
CA GLU A 146 -5.39 -13.78 -11.61
C GLU A 146 -4.48 -12.86 -12.43
N ASP A 147 -3.27 -13.33 -12.69
CA ASP A 147 -2.33 -12.59 -13.53
C ASP A 147 -2.88 -12.30 -14.93
N ASN A 148 -2.76 -11.04 -15.36
CA ASN A 148 -3.35 -10.50 -16.59
C ASN A 148 -4.89 -10.49 -16.65
N PHE A 149 -5.58 -10.68 -15.54
CA PHE A 149 -7.02 -10.46 -15.47
C PHE A 149 -7.37 -9.03 -15.90
N VAL A 150 -8.42 -8.89 -16.69
CA VAL A 150 -8.92 -7.61 -17.19
C VAL A 150 -10.30 -7.36 -16.63
N LEU A 151 -10.44 -6.24 -15.94
CA LEU A 151 -11.72 -5.75 -15.41
C LEU A 151 -12.21 -4.61 -16.30
N GLU A 152 -13.40 -4.76 -16.85
CA GLU A 152 -14.08 -3.69 -17.58
C GLU A 152 -14.85 -2.81 -16.58
N PHE A 153 -14.52 -1.53 -16.56
CA PHE A 153 -15.12 -0.56 -15.69
C PHE A 153 -15.73 0.59 -16.49
N ASP A 154 -16.96 0.43 -16.90
CA ASP A 154 -17.75 1.45 -17.63
C ASP A 154 -17.03 2.07 -18.84
N GLY A 155 -16.39 1.24 -19.64
CA GLY A 155 -15.58 1.60 -20.82
C GLY A 155 -14.10 1.86 -20.50
N ARG A 156 -13.66 1.65 -19.27
CA ARG A 156 -12.27 1.75 -18.84
C ARG A 156 -11.72 0.37 -18.49
N GLU A 157 -10.61 0.02 -19.08
CA GLU A 157 -9.93 -1.26 -18.84
C GLU A 157 -8.92 -1.13 -17.70
N LEU A 158 -9.06 -2.00 -16.68
CA LEU A 158 -8.08 -2.18 -15.61
C LEU A 158 -7.47 -3.58 -15.74
N ARG A 159 -6.14 -3.67 -15.84
CA ARG A 159 -5.43 -4.94 -15.91
C ARG A 159 -4.66 -5.21 -14.61
N PHE A 160 -4.82 -6.42 -14.12
CA PHE A 160 -4.18 -6.88 -12.89
C PHE A 160 -2.91 -7.65 -13.22
N ILE A 161 -1.84 -7.31 -12.53
CA ILE A 161 -0.51 -7.89 -12.76
C ILE A 161 -0.05 -8.53 -11.47
N ASP A 162 0.17 -9.86 -11.47
CA ASP A 162 0.75 -10.55 -10.31
C ASP A 162 2.16 -10.02 -10.02
N THR A 163 2.37 -9.52 -8.82
CA THR A 163 3.61 -8.83 -8.42
C THR A 163 4.09 -9.32 -7.05
N PRO A 164 4.54 -10.59 -6.96
CA PRO A 164 5.09 -11.12 -5.73
C PRO A 164 6.41 -10.46 -5.34
N GLY A 165 6.79 -10.62 -4.08
CA GLY A 165 8.07 -10.15 -3.55
C GLY A 165 7.92 -9.40 -2.25
N HIS A 166 6.96 -8.45 -2.15
CA HIS A 166 6.51 -7.91 -0.87
C HIS A 166 5.57 -8.92 -0.17
N ALA A 167 4.58 -9.42 -0.90
CA ALA A 167 3.65 -10.47 -0.47
C ALA A 167 3.29 -11.39 -1.64
N ARG A 168 2.96 -12.66 -1.36
CA ARG A 168 2.54 -13.63 -2.40
C ARG A 168 1.11 -13.41 -2.87
N HIS A 169 0.34 -12.59 -2.18
CA HIS A 169 -1.05 -12.23 -2.48
C HIS A 169 -1.16 -10.78 -2.97
N HIS A 170 -0.13 -10.30 -3.66
CA HIS A 170 -0.01 -8.93 -4.15
C HIS A 170 -0.17 -8.87 -5.67
N PHE A 171 -0.97 -7.93 -6.15
CA PHE A 171 -1.02 -7.52 -7.54
C PHE A 171 -0.88 -5.99 -7.67
N CYS A 172 -0.43 -5.54 -8.83
CA CYS A 172 -0.56 -4.15 -9.26
C CYS A 172 -1.73 -4.01 -10.22
N VAL A 173 -2.31 -2.81 -10.31
CA VAL A 173 -3.43 -2.51 -11.20
C VAL A 173 -2.99 -1.48 -12.24
N TRP A 174 -3.00 -1.88 -13.50
CA TRP A 174 -2.69 -1.03 -14.63
C TRP A 174 -3.94 -0.36 -15.18
N ASP A 175 -3.97 0.96 -15.15
CA ASP A 175 -4.95 1.78 -15.84
C ASP A 175 -4.36 2.32 -17.13
N LYS A 176 -4.75 1.70 -18.24
CA LYS A 176 -4.27 2.07 -19.56
C LYS A 176 -4.70 3.48 -19.98
N ALA A 177 -5.87 3.93 -19.54
CA ALA A 177 -6.44 5.20 -19.95
C ALA A 177 -5.58 6.40 -19.50
N THR A 178 -4.98 6.32 -18.32
CA THR A 178 -4.13 7.38 -17.76
C THR A 178 -2.65 6.97 -17.69
N LYS A 179 -2.30 5.79 -18.15
CA LYS A 179 -0.96 5.20 -17.99
C LYS A 179 -0.48 5.25 -16.54
N SER A 180 -1.38 4.90 -15.63
CA SER A 180 -1.10 4.85 -14.19
C SER A 180 -1.04 3.42 -13.71
N MET A 181 -0.02 3.09 -12.91
CA MET A 181 0.11 1.80 -12.26
C MET A 181 -0.10 1.99 -10.75
N PHE A 182 -1.14 1.37 -10.19
CA PHE A 182 -1.33 1.31 -8.75
C PHE A 182 -0.50 0.15 -8.21
N THR A 183 0.49 0.46 -7.40
CA THR A 183 1.58 -0.48 -7.12
C THR A 183 1.59 -1.06 -5.72
N GLY A 184 0.63 -0.67 -4.86
CA GLY A 184 0.66 -1.11 -3.48
C GLY A 184 2.03 -0.88 -2.87
N ASP A 185 2.62 -1.93 -2.32
CA ASP A 185 3.94 -1.93 -1.69
C ASP A 185 5.07 -2.45 -2.58
N THR A 186 4.73 -2.99 -3.76
CA THR A 186 5.74 -3.56 -4.67
C THR A 186 6.74 -2.51 -5.15
N PHE A 187 6.29 -1.28 -5.45
CA PHE A 187 7.17 -0.21 -5.92
C PHE A 187 7.73 0.65 -4.77
N GLY A 188 7.66 0.15 -3.54
CA GLY A 188 8.24 0.79 -2.37
C GLY A 188 7.39 1.90 -1.75
N ILE A 189 8.06 2.69 -0.92
CA ILE A 189 7.52 3.73 -0.05
C ILE A 189 8.22 5.05 -0.38
N SER A 190 7.46 6.13 -0.54
CA SER A 190 8.05 7.46 -0.82
C SER A 190 7.13 8.56 -0.30
N TYR A 191 7.53 9.24 0.75
CA TYR A 191 6.74 10.28 1.40
C TYR A 191 7.02 11.67 0.84
N ARG A 192 5.95 12.44 0.58
CA ARG A 192 6.05 13.77 -0.07
C ARG A 192 6.69 14.83 0.80
N ASP A 193 6.61 14.67 2.13
CA ASP A 193 7.29 15.57 3.09
C ASP A 193 8.82 15.39 3.13
N LEU A 194 9.32 14.30 2.54
CA LEU A 194 10.76 14.06 2.31
C LEU A 194 11.27 14.53 0.94
N ASP A 195 10.41 15.03 0.07
CA ASP A 195 10.82 15.53 -1.25
C ASP A 195 11.56 16.87 -1.11
N ARG A 196 12.59 17.08 -1.94
CA ARG A 196 13.34 18.35 -2.00
C ARG A 196 13.70 18.70 -3.44
N ASP A 197 13.40 19.91 -3.86
CA ASP A 197 13.76 20.46 -5.18
C ASP A 197 13.40 19.55 -6.37
N GLY A 198 12.24 18.91 -6.29
CA GLY A 198 11.76 17.96 -7.31
C GLY A 198 12.42 16.57 -7.27
N GLN A 199 13.32 16.34 -6.32
CA GLN A 199 13.88 15.03 -6.05
C GLN A 199 13.03 14.30 -5.02
N ILE A 200 12.79 13.01 -5.26
CA ILE A 200 12.09 12.12 -4.36
C ILE A 200 13.06 11.09 -3.77
N TYR A 201 12.74 10.57 -2.61
CA TYR A 201 13.45 9.44 -2.02
C TYR A 201 12.51 8.25 -1.89
N ILE A 202 12.97 7.06 -2.29
CA ILE A 202 12.17 5.85 -2.28
C ILE A 202 12.86 4.76 -1.46
N LEU A 203 12.06 4.04 -0.66
CA LEU A 203 12.51 2.94 0.21
C LEU A 203 11.80 1.64 -0.20
N PRO A 204 12.43 0.48 0.00
CA PRO A 204 11.75 -0.80 -0.19
C PRO A 204 10.77 -1.08 0.96
N SER A 205 9.72 -1.84 0.69
CA SER A 205 8.84 -2.44 1.70
C SER A 205 9.17 -3.93 1.83
N THR A 206 9.76 -4.29 2.96
CA THR A 206 10.25 -5.66 3.24
C THR A 206 9.58 -6.28 4.46
N SER A 207 8.29 -5.98 4.65
CA SER A 207 7.54 -6.42 5.82
C SER A 207 7.43 -7.96 5.92
N PRO A 208 7.27 -8.53 7.13
CA PRO A 208 7.10 -9.97 7.30
C PRO A 208 5.74 -10.42 6.74
N VAL A 209 5.60 -11.67 6.31
CA VAL A 209 6.44 -12.86 6.43
C VAL A 209 6.80 -13.43 5.05
N GLN A 210 6.49 -12.73 3.96
CA GLN A 210 6.53 -13.25 2.60
C GLN A 210 7.52 -12.51 1.70
N PHE A 211 8.40 -11.69 2.28
CA PHE A 211 9.40 -10.96 1.53
C PHE A 211 10.32 -11.88 0.73
N ASP A 212 10.51 -11.55 -0.53
CA ASP A 212 11.43 -12.20 -1.47
C ASP A 212 12.06 -11.13 -2.35
N PRO A 213 13.34 -10.77 -2.12
CA PRO A 213 13.99 -9.67 -2.84
C PRO A 213 14.13 -9.94 -4.34
N LYS A 214 14.33 -11.18 -4.75
CA LYS A 214 14.46 -11.55 -6.16
C LYS A 214 13.12 -11.38 -6.88
N ALA A 215 12.06 -11.90 -6.32
CA ALA A 215 10.72 -11.74 -6.85
C ALA A 215 10.29 -10.26 -6.88
N LEU A 216 10.65 -9.47 -5.85
CA LEU A 216 10.34 -8.04 -5.78
C LEU A 216 11.00 -7.27 -6.92
N ILE A 217 12.29 -7.50 -7.18
CA ILE A 217 13.01 -6.86 -8.29
C ILE A 217 12.41 -7.26 -9.65
N GLN A 218 12.04 -8.53 -9.82
CA GLN A 218 11.36 -9.00 -11.05
C GLN A 218 10.01 -8.31 -11.22
N SER A 219 9.23 -8.14 -10.15
CA SER A 219 7.96 -7.43 -10.17
C SER A 219 8.11 -5.95 -10.52
N ILE A 220 9.13 -5.27 -9.98
CA ILE A 220 9.45 -3.88 -10.32
C ILE A 220 9.78 -3.76 -11.82
N ASN A 221 10.63 -4.66 -12.36
CA ASN A 221 10.97 -4.67 -13.78
C ASN A 221 9.72 -4.88 -14.65
N ARG A 222 8.84 -5.80 -14.25
CA ARG A 222 7.58 -6.07 -14.95
C ARG A 222 6.66 -4.85 -14.96
N ILE A 223 6.57 -4.10 -13.87
CA ILE A 223 5.84 -2.82 -13.84
C ILE A 223 6.38 -1.86 -14.90
N MET A 224 7.70 -1.75 -15.01
CA MET A 224 8.34 -0.84 -15.96
C MET A 224 8.17 -1.23 -17.43
N GLU A 225 7.88 -2.50 -17.75
CA GLU A 225 7.53 -2.94 -19.11
C GLU A 225 6.24 -2.29 -19.65
N PHE A 226 5.36 -1.82 -18.76
CA PHE A 226 4.14 -1.08 -19.12
C PHE A 226 4.40 0.38 -19.49
N ASP A 227 5.61 0.88 -19.31
CA ASP A 227 5.99 2.29 -19.51
C ASP A 227 5.01 3.27 -18.84
N PRO A 228 4.81 3.14 -17.50
CA PRO A 228 3.86 3.97 -16.79
C PRO A 228 4.35 5.42 -16.73
N GLU A 229 3.45 6.37 -16.98
CA GLU A 229 3.73 7.79 -16.77
C GLU A 229 3.84 8.12 -15.28
N ARG A 230 3.12 7.34 -14.45
CA ARG A 230 3.15 7.43 -12.99
C ARG A 230 2.90 6.09 -12.33
N VAL A 231 3.49 5.91 -11.16
CA VAL A 231 3.16 4.86 -10.22
C VAL A 231 2.44 5.48 -9.03
N CYS A 232 1.31 4.90 -8.66
CA CYS A 232 0.49 5.32 -7.53
C CYS A 232 0.80 4.41 -6.35
N LEU A 233 1.68 4.89 -5.47
CA LEU A 233 2.10 4.17 -4.28
C LEU A 233 1.00 4.22 -3.22
N THR A 234 0.88 3.18 -2.42
CA THR A 234 0.05 3.27 -1.21
C THR A 234 0.77 4.10 -0.16
N HIS A 235 2.08 4.00 -0.01
CA HIS A 235 2.91 4.79 0.91
C HIS A 235 3.86 5.78 0.18
N PHE A 236 3.56 6.95 -0.27
CA PHE A 236 2.31 7.71 -0.38
C PHE A 236 2.25 8.37 -1.76
N SER A 237 1.09 8.23 -2.42
CA SER A 237 0.69 9.00 -3.59
C SER A 237 1.47 8.72 -4.89
N ALA A 238 1.18 9.50 -5.93
CA ALA A 238 1.73 9.27 -7.27
C ALA A 238 3.12 9.89 -7.42
N ILE A 239 4.01 9.13 -8.03
CA ILE A 239 5.35 9.59 -8.42
C ILE A 239 5.64 9.21 -9.87
N LYS A 240 6.61 9.91 -10.49
CA LYS A 240 7.14 9.53 -11.80
C LYS A 240 8.22 8.45 -11.63
N PRO A 241 8.06 7.25 -12.23
CA PRO A 241 9.02 6.17 -12.11
C PRO A 241 10.22 6.36 -13.06
N THR A 242 11.08 7.33 -12.77
CA THR A 242 12.28 7.55 -13.57
C THR A 242 13.28 6.42 -13.40
N GLN A 243 14.22 6.26 -14.35
CA GLN A 243 15.31 5.29 -14.24
C GLN A 243 16.15 5.49 -12.96
N GLY A 244 16.28 6.74 -12.50
CA GLY A 244 16.96 7.06 -11.23
C GLY A 244 16.21 6.50 -10.02
N VAL A 245 14.89 6.65 -9.99
CA VAL A 245 14.02 6.11 -8.93
C VAL A 245 14.08 4.58 -8.89
N VAL A 246 13.95 3.93 -10.05
CA VAL A 246 14.03 2.45 -10.16
C VAL A 246 15.37 1.94 -9.67
N ARG A 247 16.46 2.59 -10.08
CA ARG A 247 17.82 2.23 -9.64
C ARG A 247 17.97 2.38 -8.12
N GLN A 248 17.57 3.52 -7.55
CA GLN A 248 17.63 3.76 -6.11
C GLN A 248 16.86 2.68 -5.32
N LEU A 249 15.65 2.35 -5.77
CA LEU A 249 14.84 1.31 -5.13
C LEU A 249 15.53 -0.06 -5.21
N THR A 250 16.04 -0.44 -6.38
CA THR A 250 16.72 -1.72 -6.59
C THR A 250 18.02 -1.82 -5.76
N GLU A 251 18.83 -0.77 -5.73
CA GLU A 251 20.04 -0.69 -4.92
C GLU A 251 19.72 -0.79 -3.42
N SER A 252 18.63 -0.15 -2.98
CA SER A 252 18.16 -0.24 -1.60
C SER A 252 17.70 -1.65 -1.24
N ILE A 253 16.99 -2.35 -2.13
CA ILE A 253 16.59 -3.75 -1.92
C ILE A 253 17.82 -4.64 -1.75
N HIS A 254 18.84 -4.48 -2.60
CA HIS A 254 20.09 -5.25 -2.46
C HIS A 254 20.78 -4.93 -1.13
N PHE A 255 20.92 -3.65 -0.80
CA PHE A 255 21.57 -3.23 0.45
C PHE A 255 20.90 -3.84 1.69
N VAL A 256 19.58 -3.74 1.80
CA VAL A 256 18.88 -4.26 2.98
C VAL A 256 18.88 -5.79 3.03
N SER A 257 18.87 -6.46 1.88
CA SER A 257 19.00 -7.91 1.78
C SER A 257 20.39 -8.38 2.25
N ASP A 258 21.45 -7.68 1.84
CA ASP A 258 22.81 -7.95 2.30
C ASP A 258 22.97 -7.75 3.81
N LEU A 259 22.29 -6.76 4.39
CA LEU A 259 22.24 -6.60 5.85
C LEU A 259 21.63 -7.82 6.53
N ALA A 260 20.52 -8.35 6.00
CA ALA A 260 19.89 -9.54 6.55
C ALA A 260 20.82 -10.76 6.47
N ILE A 261 21.42 -11.02 5.30
CA ILE A 261 22.36 -12.12 5.09
C ILE A 261 23.52 -12.04 6.08
N LYS A 262 24.01 -10.84 6.35
CA LYS A 262 25.20 -10.63 7.21
C LYS A 262 24.89 -10.67 8.71
N TYR A 263 23.72 -10.24 9.13
CA TYR A 263 23.46 -9.95 10.54
C TYR A 263 22.25 -10.68 11.14
N ALA A 264 21.35 -11.33 10.38
CA ALA A 264 20.12 -11.93 10.91
C ALA A 264 20.35 -12.99 11.99
N ASP A 265 21.48 -13.70 11.96
CA ASP A 265 21.84 -14.73 12.95
C ASP A 265 22.58 -14.18 14.18
N LYS A 266 22.83 -12.88 14.25
CA LYS A 266 23.49 -12.27 15.41
C LYS A 266 22.51 -12.11 16.56
N LYS A 267 23.03 -12.15 17.81
CA LYS A 267 22.21 -11.99 19.02
C LYS A 267 21.42 -10.68 19.00
N ASP A 268 22.03 -9.59 18.50
CA ASP A 268 21.44 -8.25 18.46
C ASP A 268 21.03 -7.85 17.04
N ALA A 269 20.61 -8.83 16.21
CA ALA A 269 20.28 -8.64 14.78
C ALA A 269 19.32 -7.48 14.53
N GLU A 270 18.23 -7.41 15.30
CA GLU A 270 17.21 -6.37 15.13
C GLU A 270 17.79 -4.96 15.31
N SER A 271 18.52 -4.73 16.40
CA SER A 271 19.16 -3.44 16.67
C SER A 271 20.21 -3.07 15.62
N ILE A 272 21.02 -4.04 15.19
CA ILE A 272 22.09 -3.82 14.20
C ILE A 272 21.49 -3.48 12.83
N ILE A 273 20.53 -4.27 12.37
CA ILE A 273 19.91 -4.07 11.03
C ILE A 273 19.11 -2.78 11.01
N TYR A 274 18.29 -2.52 12.03
CA TYR A 274 17.54 -1.27 12.18
C TYR A 274 18.46 -0.06 12.06
N LYS A 275 19.53 -0.01 12.87
CA LYS A 275 20.46 1.12 12.87
C LYS A 275 21.13 1.31 11.51
N LYS A 276 21.64 0.24 10.91
CA LYS A 276 22.34 0.32 9.62
C LYS A 276 21.41 0.72 8.49
N MET A 277 20.17 0.28 8.52
CA MET A 277 19.13 0.66 7.56
C MET A 277 18.78 2.14 7.73
N MET A 278 18.54 2.59 8.96
CA MET A 278 18.26 3.99 9.25
C MET A 278 19.43 4.89 8.82
N ASP A 279 20.67 4.54 9.16
CA ASP A 279 21.86 5.29 8.76
C ASP A 279 21.98 5.39 7.21
N TYR A 280 21.65 4.33 6.49
CA TYR A 280 21.63 4.31 5.02
C TYR A 280 20.59 5.28 4.45
N PHE A 281 19.36 5.27 4.97
CA PHE A 281 18.30 6.17 4.52
C PHE A 281 18.58 7.62 4.89
N LEU A 282 19.08 7.88 6.11
CA LEU A 282 19.51 9.21 6.52
C LEU A 282 20.57 9.79 5.59
N LYS A 283 21.55 8.97 5.21
CA LYS A 283 22.60 9.39 4.27
C LYS A 283 22.00 9.77 2.91
N GLY A 284 21.18 8.90 2.33
CA GLY A 284 20.57 9.16 1.02
C GLY A 284 19.63 10.37 1.03
N LEU A 285 18.86 10.56 2.10
CA LEU A 285 18.00 11.74 2.27
C LEU A 285 18.82 13.03 2.43
N ASN A 286 19.92 12.98 3.16
CA ASN A 286 20.81 14.13 3.29
C ASN A 286 21.43 14.54 1.94
N GLU A 287 21.73 13.59 1.06
CA GLU A 287 22.25 13.85 -0.29
C GLU A 287 21.27 14.63 -1.16
N ILE A 288 19.96 14.51 -0.93
CA ILE A 288 18.91 15.29 -1.60
C ILE A 288 18.47 16.54 -0.81
N GLY A 289 19.15 16.86 0.30
CA GLY A 289 18.90 18.09 1.09
C GLY A 289 17.94 17.91 2.27
N VAL A 290 17.58 16.69 2.67
CA VAL A 290 16.81 16.42 3.89
C VAL A 290 17.78 16.15 5.04
N SER A 291 18.18 17.19 5.77
CA SER A 291 19.23 17.13 6.80
C SER A 291 18.72 17.03 8.24
N ASP A 292 17.42 17.23 8.49
CA ASP A 292 16.84 17.09 9.83
C ASP A 292 16.72 15.60 10.20
N LYS A 293 17.74 15.13 10.91
CA LYS A 293 17.85 13.75 11.34
C LYS A 293 16.67 13.30 12.22
N ASN A 294 16.25 14.13 13.17
CA ASN A 294 15.19 13.78 14.10
C ASN A 294 13.86 13.62 13.37
N PHE A 295 13.57 14.53 12.45
CA PHE A 295 12.38 14.42 11.59
C PHE A 295 12.39 13.14 10.76
N VAL A 296 13.50 12.79 10.13
CA VAL A 296 13.62 11.58 9.32
C VAL A 296 13.48 10.32 10.18
N GLU A 297 14.15 10.25 11.33
CA GLU A 297 14.05 9.12 12.25
C GLU A 297 12.61 8.92 12.75
N GLU A 298 11.93 9.99 13.12
CA GLU A 298 10.52 9.92 13.53
C GLU A 298 9.64 9.44 12.37
N ARG A 299 9.81 10.02 11.16
CA ARG A 299 9.02 9.72 9.97
C ARG A 299 9.15 8.28 9.51
N LEU A 300 10.35 7.71 9.55
CA LEU A 300 10.65 6.38 9.04
C LEU A 300 10.72 5.28 10.10
N SER A 301 10.54 5.60 11.38
CA SER A 301 10.76 4.66 12.50
C SER A 301 9.94 3.39 12.38
N LEU A 302 8.66 3.49 12.01
CA LEU A 302 7.78 2.33 11.84
C LEU A 302 8.19 1.50 10.63
N ASP A 303 8.45 2.13 9.48
CA ASP A 303 8.85 1.44 8.25
C ASP A 303 10.16 0.67 8.46
N VAL A 304 11.15 1.32 9.04
CA VAL A 304 12.46 0.69 9.31
C VAL A 304 12.33 -0.46 10.30
N LYS A 305 11.47 -0.32 11.31
CA LYS A 305 11.21 -1.37 12.30
C LYS A 305 10.56 -2.60 11.64
N ILE A 306 9.47 -2.39 10.89
CA ILE A 306 8.74 -3.48 10.23
C ILE A 306 9.62 -4.13 9.15
N ASN A 307 10.34 -3.34 8.37
CA ASN A 307 11.28 -3.83 7.38
C ASN A 307 12.39 -4.68 8.00
N THR A 308 12.94 -4.25 9.15
CA THR A 308 13.94 -5.03 9.91
C THR A 308 13.41 -6.40 10.30
N GLN A 309 12.19 -6.47 10.82
CA GLN A 309 11.55 -7.72 11.21
C GLN A 309 11.33 -8.64 10.01
N GLY A 310 10.88 -8.09 8.88
CA GLY A 310 10.68 -8.84 7.65
C GLY A 310 11.98 -9.41 7.07
N LEU A 311 13.05 -8.63 7.08
CA LEU A 311 14.38 -9.07 6.64
C LEU A 311 14.93 -10.22 7.50
N ILE A 312 14.81 -10.13 8.82
CA ILE A 312 15.24 -11.19 9.73
C ILE A 312 14.39 -12.45 9.51
N TYR A 313 13.07 -12.28 9.37
CA TYR A 313 12.18 -13.40 9.09
C TYR A 313 12.54 -14.09 7.77
N TRP A 314 12.71 -13.31 6.71
CA TRP A 314 13.12 -13.84 5.40
C TRP A 314 14.39 -14.65 5.49
N GLN A 315 15.47 -14.09 6.03
CA GLN A 315 16.78 -14.78 6.10
C GLN A 315 16.71 -16.08 6.91
N LYS A 316 15.93 -16.12 7.99
CA LYS A 316 15.80 -17.33 8.83
C LYS A 316 14.92 -18.43 8.24
N ASN A 317 14.14 -18.13 7.19
CA ASN A 317 13.18 -19.06 6.57
C ASN A 317 13.46 -19.26 5.06
N SER A 318 14.60 -18.80 4.57
CA SER A 318 15.07 -18.97 3.18
C SER A 318 15.82 -20.27 2.97
#